data_6ba791b89c1cc97902982a7aa953f051
#
_entry.id   6ba791b89c1cc97902982a7aa953f051
#
_cell.length_a   1.000
_cell.length_b   1.000
_cell.length_c   1.000
_cell.angle_alpha   90.00
_cell.angle_beta   90.00
_cell.angle_gamma   90.00
#
_symmetry.space_group_name_H-M   'P 1'
#
loop_
_entity.id
_entity.type
_entity.pdbx_description
1 polymer ?
#
loop_
_entity_poly.entity_id
_entity_poly.type
_entity_poly.pdbx_seq_one_letter_code
_entity_poly.pdbx_strand_id
1 'polypeptide(L)'
;MLSGVLPPVAAFRAAGIRVAIGTDSRASNPDLSVLAECRRLVDAGLCNPAEALRMATLDGAWAVMLEHRAGFLAPGRPADLAILRPAHPCRDPHEAALDPATQVAATLRRGALIAGSLA
;
A
#
# COMPACT_ATOMS: atom_id res chain seq x y z
N MET A 1 4.01 -14.18 -15.25
CA MET A 1 4.98 -13.04 -15.27
C MET A 1 5.06 -12.55 -16.70
N LEU A 2 4.51 -11.39 -16.97
CA LEU A 2 4.43 -10.88 -18.34
C LEU A 2 5.76 -10.29 -18.87
N SER A 3 6.72 -9.98 -18.03
CA SER A 3 8.12 -9.69 -18.42
C SER A 3 8.95 -9.60 -17.14
N GLY A 4 10.15 -10.15 -17.13
CA GLY A 4 11.08 -10.03 -16.00
C GLY A 4 11.68 -8.63 -15.81
N VAL A 5 11.08 -7.62 -16.42
CA VAL A 5 11.54 -6.22 -16.36
C VAL A 5 10.70 -5.47 -15.35
N LEU A 6 11.37 -4.96 -14.31
CA LEU A 6 10.75 -4.08 -13.32
C LEU A 6 10.39 -2.73 -13.97
N PRO A 7 9.22 -2.13 -13.64
CA PRO A 7 8.83 -0.84 -14.18
C PRO A 7 9.82 0.25 -13.74
N PRO A 8 10.08 1.27 -14.56
CA PRO A 8 11.02 2.35 -14.24
C PRO A 8 10.38 3.39 -13.29
N VAL A 9 9.95 2.94 -12.10
CA VAL A 9 9.23 3.75 -11.10
C VAL A 9 9.99 5.01 -10.74
N ALA A 10 11.31 4.88 -10.49
CA ALA A 10 12.15 6.02 -10.11
C ALA A 10 12.22 7.07 -11.24
N ALA A 11 12.35 6.64 -12.50
CA ALA A 11 12.39 7.54 -13.64
C ALA A 11 11.05 8.29 -13.84
N PHE A 12 9.92 7.60 -13.69
CA PHE A 12 8.60 8.23 -13.78
C PHE A 12 8.43 9.29 -12.68
N ARG A 13 8.81 8.98 -11.46
CA ARG A 13 8.71 9.92 -10.34
C ARG A 13 9.66 11.12 -10.50
N ALA A 14 10.88 10.89 -10.98
CA ALA A 14 11.83 11.96 -11.28
C ALA A 14 11.30 12.90 -12.38
N ALA A 15 10.51 12.38 -13.32
CA ALA A 15 9.82 13.15 -14.36
C ALA A 15 8.53 13.84 -13.85
N GLY A 16 8.23 13.76 -12.55
CA GLY A 16 7.00 14.35 -11.97
C GLY A 16 5.73 13.56 -12.26
N ILE A 17 5.84 12.35 -12.81
CA ILE A 17 4.70 11.48 -13.08
C ILE A 17 4.26 10.82 -11.79
N ARG A 18 2.95 10.92 -11.48
CA ARG A 18 2.37 10.23 -10.34
C ARG A 18 2.21 8.75 -10.65
N VAL A 19 2.73 7.91 -9.76
CA VAL A 19 2.70 6.45 -9.90
C VAL A 19 1.80 5.86 -8.82
N ALA A 20 0.90 4.96 -9.20
CA ALA A 20 0.08 4.18 -8.28
C ALA A 20 0.43 2.69 -8.37
N ILE A 21 0.25 1.98 -7.28
CA ILE A 21 0.46 0.53 -7.20
C ILE A 21 -0.88 -0.19 -7.42
N GLY A 22 -0.86 -1.23 -8.25
CA GLY A 22 -1.96 -2.16 -8.45
C GLY A 22 -1.47 -3.61 -8.50
N THR A 23 -2.35 -4.55 -8.24
CA THR A 23 -2.04 -5.99 -8.18
C THR A 23 -2.26 -6.73 -9.49
N ASP A 24 -2.86 -6.05 -10.50
CA ASP A 24 -3.33 -6.71 -11.73
C ASP A 24 -4.36 -7.83 -11.41
N SER A 25 -4.38 -8.89 -12.16
CA SER A 25 -5.35 -9.98 -12.02
C SER A 25 -4.76 -11.19 -11.31
N ARG A 26 -5.62 -12.12 -10.88
CA ARG A 26 -5.19 -13.40 -10.30
C ARG A 26 -4.38 -14.28 -11.27
N ALA A 27 -4.46 -14.02 -12.57
CA ALA A 27 -3.66 -14.73 -13.55
C ALA A 27 -2.17 -14.38 -13.45
N SER A 28 -1.86 -13.15 -13.05
CA SER A 28 -0.48 -12.65 -12.90
C SER A 28 -0.04 -12.47 -11.44
N ASN A 29 -0.99 -12.39 -10.50
CA ASN A 29 -0.73 -12.17 -9.08
C ASN A 29 -1.60 -13.09 -8.21
N PRO A 30 -1.02 -14.10 -7.55
CA PRO A 30 -1.78 -15.12 -6.85
C PRO A 30 -2.50 -14.64 -5.60
N ASP A 31 -2.00 -13.61 -4.92
CA ASP A 31 -2.50 -13.16 -3.63
C ASP A 31 -3.28 -11.84 -3.67
N LEU A 32 -3.22 -11.09 -4.77
CA LEU A 32 -3.85 -9.76 -4.94
C LEU A 32 -3.55 -8.80 -3.77
N SER A 33 -2.39 -8.95 -3.13
CA SER A 33 -1.99 -8.16 -1.99
C SER A 33 -1.23 -6.90 -2.41
N VAL A 34 -1.87 -5.73 -2.30
CA VAL A 34 -1.21 -4.45 -2.52
C VAL A 34 -0.04 -4.24 -1.56
N LEU A 35 -0.15 -4.74 -0.33
CA LEU A 35 0.95 -4.68 0.65
C LEU A 35 2.15 -5.50 0.19
N ALA A 36 1.93 -6.67 -0.41
CA ALA A 36 3.00 -7.48 -1.00
C ALA A 36 3.66 -6.75 -2.19
N GLU A 37 2.90 -6.04 -3.02
CA GLU A 37 3.46 -5.23 -4.10
C GLU A 37 4.33 -4.08 -3.57
N CYS A 38 3.91 -3.41 -2.48
CA CYS A 38 4.73 -2.40 -1.81
C CYS A 38 6.08 -2.98 -1.36
N ARG A 39 6.06 -4.15 -0.72
CA ARG A 39 7.28 -4.86 -0.28
C ARG A 39 8.21 -5.17 -1.46
N ARG A 40 7.66 -5.73 -2.54
CA ARG A 40 8.44 -6.04 -3.76
C ARG A 40 9.14 -4.84 -4.35
N LEU A 41 8.47 -3.67 -4.39
CA LEU A 41 9.08 -2.44 -4.91
C LEU A 41 10.21 -1.93 -4.02
N VAL A 42 10.05 -2.01 -2.71
CA VAL A 42 11.08 -1.61 -1.73
C VAL A 42 12.26 -2.58 -1.79
N ASP A 43 12.01 -3.88 -1.79
CA ASP A 43 13.06 -4.93 -1.89
C ASP A 43 13.86 -4.82 -3.19
N ALA A 44 13.21 -4.39 -4.27
CA ALA A 44 13.87 -4.11 -5.54
C ALA A 44 14.61 -2.78 -5.59
N GLY A 45 14.59 -1.98 -4.52
CA GLY A 45 15.26 -0.67 -4.46
C GLY A 45 14.63 0.41 -5.34
N LEU A 46 13.36 0.25 -5.75
CA LEU A 46 12.68 1.18 -6.64
C LEU A 46 12.07 2.38 -5.92
N CYS A 47 11.83 2.27 -4.62
CA CYS A 47 11.33 3.33 -3.76
C CYS A 47 11.59 3.01 -2.29
N ASN A 48 11.46 3.99 -1.41
CA ASN A 48 11.49 3.77 0.04
C ASN A 48 10.10 3.33 0.57
N PRO A 49 10.00 2.84 1.84
CA PRO A 49 8.75 2.38 2.41
C PRO A 49 7.63 3.43 2.43
N ALA A 50 7.92 4.67 2.78
CA ALA A 50 6.93 5.75 2.79
C ALA A 50 6.39 6.04 1.39
N GLU A 51 7.25 6.01 0.39
CA GLU A 51 6.86 6.19 -1.01
C GLU A 51 5.99 5.04 -1.52
N ALA A 52 6.33 3.79 -1.19
CA ALA A 52 5.53 2.63 -1.56
C ALA A 52 4.11 2.72 -0.97
N LEU A 53 4.01 3.04 0.32
CA LEU A 53 2.71 3.21 0.99
C LEU A 53 1.91 4.37 0.40
N ARG A 54 2.55 5.49 0.06
CA ARG A 54 1.89 6.62 -0.61
C ARG A 54 1.34 6.20 -1.98
N MET A 55 2.13 5.49 -2.80
CA MET A 55 1.69 4.99 -4.10
C MET A 55 0.51 4.01 -4.00
N ALA A 56 0.46 3.23 -2.91
CA ALA A 56 -0.63 2.29 -2.64
C ALA A 56 -1.90 2.94 -2.07
N THR A 57 -1.80 4.12 -1.47
CA THR A 57 -2.91 4.79 -0.78
C THR A 57 -3.33 6.07 -1.49
N LEU A 58 -2.65 7.17 -1.25
CA LEU A 58 -3.01 8.50 -1.76
C LEU A 58 -2.96 8.56 -3.29
N ASP A 59 -1.86 8.08 -3.88
CA ASP A 59 -1.70 8.08 -5.33
C ASP A 59 -2.61 7.01 -5.99
N GLY A 60 -2.85 5.89 -5.31
CA GLY A 60 -3.84 4.88 -5.73
C GLY A 60 -5.26 5.44 -5.76
N ALA A 61 -5.67 6.15 -4.72
CA ALA A 61 -6.97 6.81 -4.68
C ALA A 61 -7.12 7.84 -5.81
N TRP A 62 -6.08 8.63 -6.06
CA TRP A 62 -6.06 9.59 -7.17
C TRP A 62 -6.20 8.89 -8.53
N ALA A 63 -5.48 7.79 -8.75
CA ALA A 63 -5.52 7.06 -10.02
C ALA A 63 -6.91 6.53 -10.39
N VAL A 64 -7.75 6.27 -9.38
CA VAL A 64 -9.15 5.83 -9.56
C VAL A 64 -10.17 6.94 -9.29
N MET A 65 -9.72 8.21 -9.21
CA MET A 65 -10.55 9.41 -8.99
C MET A 65 -11.36 9.39 -7.67
N LEU A 66 -10.79 8.81 -6.63
CA LEU A 66 -11.38 8.70 -5.29
C LEU A 66 -10.61 9.50 -4.22
N GLU A 67 -9.68 10.37 -4.59
CA GLU A 67 -8.82 11.14 -3.66
C GLU A 67 -9.61 12.03 -2.71
N HIS A 68 -10.83 12.43 -3.08
CA HIS A 68 -11.74 13.19 -2.23
C HIS A 68 -12.37 12.35 -1.11
N ARG A 69 -12.31 11.01 -1.19
CA ARG A 69 -12.95 10.08 -0.25
C ARG A 69 -12.00 9.10 0.42
N ALA A 70 -10.88 8.76 -0.21
CA ALA A 70 -9.96 7.71 0.20
C ALA A 70 -8.49 8.15 0.07
N GLY A 71 -7.58 7.30 0.52
CA GLY A 71 -6.14 7.45 0.34
C GLY A 71 -5.40 8.03 1.53
N PHE A 72 -6.08 8.72 2.46
CA PHE A 72 -5.49 9.19 3.72
C PHE A 72 -6.54 9.39 4.80
N LEU A 73 -6.11 9.38 6.06
CA LEU A 73 -6.96 9.59 7.23
C LEU A 73 -6.96 11.07 7.60
N ALA A 74 -8.15 11.64 7.72
CA ALA A 74 -8.35 13.01 8.20
C ALA A 74 -9.75 13.16 8.83
N PRO A 75 -9.95 14.14 9.72
CA PRO A 75 -11.27 14.46 10.26
C PRO A 75 -12.28 14.71 9.14
N GLY A 76 -13.48 14.15 9.26
CA GLY A 76 -14.56 14.27 8.27
C GLY A 76 -14.45 13.32 7.07
N ARG A 77 -13.40 12.50 6.97
CA ARG A 77 -13.27 11.47 5.95
C ARG A 77 -13.79 10.11 6.43
N PRO A 78 -14.23 9.24 5.51
CA PRO A 78 -14.58 7.86 5.87
C PRO A 78 -13.40 7.15 6.55
N ALA A 79 -13.67 6.43 7.63
CA ALA A 79 -12.68 5.61 8.32
C ALA A 79 -12.48 4.28 7.58
N ASP A 80 -11.89 4.36 6.38
CA ASP A 80 -11.45 3.21 5.58
C ASP A 80 -9.97 2.98 5.89
N LEU A 81 -9.65 1.96 6.68
CA LEU A 81 -8.29 1.74 7.17
C LEU A 81 -7.97 0.27 7.41
N ALA A 82 -6.70 -0.06 7.30
CA ALA A 82 -6.13 -1.31 7.74
C ALA A 82 -5.30 -1.08 9.02
N ILE A 83 -5.51 -1.92 10.02
CA ILE A 83 -4.71 -1.93 11.25
C ILE A 83 -3.65 -3.00 11.09
N LEU A 84 -2.40 -2.60 11.17
CA LEU A 84 -1.26 -3.49 11.07
C LEU A 84 -0.71 -3.81 12.46
N ARG A 85 -0.31 -5.04 12.66
CA ARG A 85 0.37 -5.51 13.88
C ARG A 85 1.81 -5.84 13.52
N PRO A 86 2.77 -4.97 13.84
CA PRO A 86 4.19 -5.26 13.67
C PRO A 86 4.61 -6.44 14.55
N ALA A 87 5.49 -7.30 14.03
CA ALA A 87 6.05 -8.41 14.78
C ALA A 87 7.15 -7.95 15.75
N HIS A 88 7.81 -6.83 15.42
CA HIS A 88 8.94 -6.29 16.18
C HIS A 88 8.78 -4.78 16.40
N PRO A 89 9.32 -4.24 17.52
CA PRO A 89 9.41 -2.79 17.68
C PRO A 89 10.26 -2.18 16.55
N CYS A 90 9.74 -1.17 15.90
CA CYS A 90 10.42 -0.43 14.84
C CYS A 90 10.30 1.07 15.11
N ARG A 91 11.33 1.84 14.76
CA ARG A 91 11.32 3.30 14.93
C ARG A 91 10.55 4.00 13.81
N ASP A 92 10.67 3.47 12.60
CA ASP A 92 9.96 4.01 11.43
C ASP A 92 8.66 3.22 11.20
N PRO A 93 7.49 3.85 11.31
CA PRO A 93 6.21 3.19 11.11
C PRO A 93 6.00 2.69 9.68
N HIS A 94 6.64 3.30 8.67
CA HIS A 94 6.55 2.86 7.29
C HIS A 94 7.34 1.56 7.07
N GLU A 95 8.55 1.48 7.66
CA GLU A 95 9.33 0.23 7.67
C GLU A 95 8.57 -0.87 8.42
N ALA A 96 8.02 -0.55 9.60
CA ALA A 96 7.21 -1.49 10.37
C ALA A 96 6.01 -2.01 9.58
N ALA A 97 5.34 -1.17 8.82
CA ALA A 97 4.19 -1.57 8.00
C ALA A 97 4.58 -2.53 6.88
N LEU A 98 5.78 -2.39 6.31
CA LEU A 98 6.27 -3.21 5.20
C LEU A 98 7.16 -4.39 5.65
N ASP A 99 7.45 -4.53 6.94
CA ASP A 99 8.12 -5.72 7.47
C ASP A 99 7.35 -6.99 7.04
N PRO A 100 8.02 -8.01 6.46
CA PRO A 100 7.36 -9.26 6.04
C PRO A 100 6.59 -9.97 7.15
N ALA A 101 7.03 -9.82 8.41
CA ALA A 101 6.39 -10.43 9.58
C ALA A 101 5.18 -9.61 10.10
N THR A 102 4.98 -8.39 9.62
CA THR A 102 3.83 -7.55 9.98
C THR A 102 2.56 -8.11 9.35
N GLN A 103 1.53 -8.27 10.18
CA GLN A 103 0.24 -8.83 9.77
C GLN A 103 -0.85 -7.76 9.74
N VAL A 104 -1.83 -7.91 8.85
CA VAL A 104 -3.07 -7.13 8.89
C VAL A 104 -3.94 -7.70 10.01
N ALA A 105 -4.06 -6.96 11.11
CA ALA A 105 -4.85 -7.35 12.28
C ALA A 105 -6.34 -7.13 12.04
N ALA A 106 -6.71 -6.02 11.41
CA ALA A 106 -8.09 -5.68 11.13
C ALA A 106 -8.21 -4.76 9.91
N THR A 107 -9.35 -4.82 9.25
CA THR A 107 -9.74 -3.90 8.18
C THR A 107 -11.09 -3.28 8.50
N LEU A 108 -11.16 -1.96 8.43
CA LEU A 108 -12.38 -1.21 8.63
C LEU A 108 -12.80 -0.51 7.34
N ARG A 109 -14.11 -0.47 7.10
CA ARG A 109 -14.74 0.31 6.04
C ARG A 109 -15.79 1.22 6.65
N ARG A 110 -15.62 2.52 6.48
CA ARG A 110 -16.49 3.55 7.10
C ARG A 110 -16.65 3.35 8.61
N GLY A 111 -15.58 2.96 9.28
CA GLY A 111 -15.56 2.69 10.73
C GLY A 111 -16.13 1.32 11.14
N ALA A 112 -16.73 0.55 10.22
CA ALA A 112 -17.20 -0.79 10.52
C ALA A 112 -16.11 -1.84 10.26
N LEU A 113 -15.90 -2.76 11.21
CA LEU A 113 -14.99 -3.88 11.06
C LEU A 113 -15.52 -4.84 9.98
N ILE A 114 -14.74 -5.09 8.94
CA ILE A 114 -15.09 -6.00 7.85
C ILE A 114 -14.20 -7.24 7.78
N ALA A 115 -13.04 -7.22 8.41
CA ALA A 115 -12.14 -8.37 8.50
C ALA A 115 -11.20 -8.24 9.70
N GLY A 116 -10.75 -9.37 10.25
CA GLY A 116 -9.81 -9.40 11.38
C GLY A 116 -10.46 -9.18 12.74
N SER A 117 -9.66 -8.74 13.72
CA SER A 117 -10.09 -8.49 15.10
C SER A 117 -9.42 -7.24 15.67
N LEU A 118 -10.16 -6.51 16.51
CA LEU A 118 -9.67 -5.35 17.27
C LEU A 118 -9.24 -5.74 18.70
N ALA A 119 -9.32 -7.02 19.02
CA ALA A 119 -8.91 -7.55 20.32
C ALA A 119 -7.39 -7.77 20.39
#